data_1ddedc57be21251e54684ec835295db6
#
_entry.id   1ddedc57be21251e54684ec835295db6
#
_cell.length_a   1.000
_cell.length_b   1.000
_cell.length_c   1.000
_cell.angle_alpha   90.00
_cell.angle_beta   90.00
_cell.angle_gamma   90.00
#
_symmetry.space_group_name_H-M   'P 1'
#
loop_
_entity.id
_entity.type
_entity.pdbx_description
1 polymer ?
#
loop_
_entity_poly.entity_id
_entity_poly.type
_entity_poly.pdbx_seq_one_letter_code
_entity_poly.pdbx_strand_id
1 'polypeptide(L)'
;MRFRAILRKNIVILQSNQNIRSMKADLIIGRDKEKAELQRCIDSDRSELVIVYGRRRVGKTYLVDEFFGRKYDFTFVGGHNLPQRTQLRSFAKALKQAMGETSARKLSDWFDAFDVLEEYLSSLPEDRKKIIFVDEMPWIDSLRSDFTPAFENFWNGWAARRRDIVFIASGSATSWMVDKLIENQGGLHARITCQIYLRPFTLYETELYLKSRGCSWDRFQIAQCYMFFGGIPFYLSLIDPSLSLVQNVDALCFNKGGALRQEFDELYGALFTHADNYIKVVR
;
A
#
# COMPACT_ATOMS: atom_id res chain seq x y z
N MET A 1 16.44 -39.54 -20.43
CA MET A 1 17.27 -38.77 -19.47
C MET A 1 16.98 -37.25 -19.45
N ARG A 2 16.70 -36.58 -20.57
CA ARG A 2 16.43 -35.09 -20.61
C ARG A 2 15.19 -34.64 -19.81
N PHE A 3 14.13 -35.41 -19.75
CA PHE A 3 12.87 -35.01 -19.08
C PHE A 3 13.00 -34.93 -17.53
N ARG A 4 13.78 -35.84 -16.92
CA ARG A 4 14.04 -35.82 -15.47
C ARG A 4 14.94 -34.66 -15.03
N ALA A 5 15.81 -34.18 -15.92
CA ALA A 5 16.67 -33.02 -15.65
C ALA A 5 15.89 -31.71 -15.69
N ILE A 6 14.92 -31.58 -16.62
CA ILE A 6 14.04 -30.41 -16.72
C ILE A 6 13.10 -30.34 -15.52
N LEU A 7 12.50 -31.45 -15.10
CA LEU A 7 11.66 -31.53 -13.90
C LEU A 7 12.43 -31.16 -12.62
N ARG A 8 13.64 -31.67 -12.44
CA ARG A 8 14.49 -31.30 -11.30
C ARG A 8 14.88 -29.82 -11.32
N LYS A 9 15.19 -29.25 -12.47
CA LYS A 9 15.53 -27.83 -12.62
C LYS A 9 14.34 -26.93 -12.29
N ASN A 10 13.15 -27.30 -12.72
CA ASN A 10 11.91 -26.56 -12.41
C ASN A 10 11.50 -26.70 -10.93
N ILE A 11 11.70 -27.86 -10.32
CA ILE A 11 11.45 -28.07 -8.87
C ILE A 11 12.43 -27.23 -8.04
N VAL A 12 13.71 -27.18 -8.42
CA VAL A 12 14.73 -26.37 -7.72
C VAL A 12 14.44 -24.87 -7.89
N ILE A 13 13.97 -24.43 -9.06
CA ILE A 13 13.58 -23.04 -9.30
C ILE A 13 12.31 -22.68 -8.50
N LEU A 14 11.33 -23.58 -8.42
CA LEU A 14 10.12 -23.39 -7.62
C LEU A 14 10.45 -23.37 -6.12
N GLN A 15 11.32 -24.26 -5.63
CA GLN A 15 11.77 -24.27 -4.25
C GLN A 15 12.64 -23.06 -3.90
N SER A 16 13.52 -22.59 -4.80
CA SER A 16 14.29 -21.36 -4.59
C SER A 16 13.40 -20.12 -4.59
N ASN A 17 12.38 -20.06 -5.46
CA ASN A 17 11.42 -18.98 -5.48
C ASN A 17 10.50 -18.97 -4.25
N GLN A 18 10.13 -20.16 -3.73
CA GLN A 18 9.37 -20.27 -2.48
C GLN A 18 10.25 -19.89 -1.26
N ASN A 19 11.51 -20.28 -1.23
CA ASN A 19 12.43 -19.91 -0.15
C ASN A 19 12.78 -18.41 -0.17
N ILE A 20 12.94 -17.80 -1.34
CA ILE A 20 13.15 -16.34 -1.46
C ILE A 20 11.87 -15.57 -1.09
N ARG A 21 10.68 -16.08 -1.41
CA ARG A 21 9.40 -15.52 -0.97
C ARG A 21 9.18 -15.66 0.54
N SER A 22 9.50 -16.82 1.12
CA SER A 22 9.43 -17.07 2.56
C SER A 22 10.38 -16.16 3.34
N MET A 23 11.64 -16.02 2.92
CA MET A 23 12.60 -15.13 3.59
C MET A 23 12.23 -13.63 3.54
N LYS A 24 11.50 -13.18 2.51
CA LYS A 24 11.07 -11.76 2.41
C LYS A 24 9.77 -11.48 3.16
N ALA A 25 8.85 -12.44 3.22
CA ALA A 25 7.64 -12.33 4.04
C ALA A 25 7.98 -12.26 5.54
N ASP A 26 9.12 -12.81 5.97
CA ASP A 26 9.62 -12.74 7.35
C ASP A 26 10.05 -11.31 7.78
N LEU A 27 10.21 -10.38 6.85
CA LEU A 27 10.49 -8.97 7.17
C LEU A 27 9.24 -8.23 7.66
N ILE A 28 8.04 -8.74 7.36
CA ILE A 28 6.78 -8.15 7.81
C ILE A 28 6.44 -8.73 9.19
N ILE A 29 6.70 -7.97 10.23
CA ILE A 29 6.39 -8.37 11.59
C ILE A 29 4.90 -8.34 11.84
N GLY A 30 4.36 -9.45 12.34
CA GLY A 30 2.91 -9.62 12.49
C GLY A 30 2.20 -9.67 11.13
N ARG A 31 1.00 -9.10 11.09
CA ARG A 31 0.21 -8.97 9.86
C ARG A 31 -0.14 -10.31 9.19
N ASP A 32 -0.26 -11.38 10.00
CA ASP A 32 -0.47 -12.71 9.43
C ASP A 32 -1.81 -12.84 8.71
N LYS A 33 -2.84 -12.14 9.19
CA LYS A 33 -4.16 -12.09 8.53
C LYS A 33 -4.08 -11.36 7.19
N GLU A 34 -3.46 -10.20 7.18
CA GLU A 34 -3.32 -9.38 5.98
C GLU A 34 -2.45 -10.09 4.92
N LYS A 35 -1.36 -10.75 5.36
CA LYS A 35 -0.53 -11.59 4.47
C LYS A 35 -1.32 -12.75 3.88
N ALA A 36 -2.12 -13.43 4.70
CA ALA A 36 -2.97 -14.54 4.23
C ALA A 36 -4.03 -14.06 3.21
N GLU A 37 -4.65 -12.89 3.42
CA GLU A 37 -5.59 -12.31 2.47
C GLU A 37 -4.92 -11.95 1.14
N LEU A 38 -3.74 -11.34 1.16
CA LEU A 38 -2.97 -11.05 -0.06
C LEU A 38 -2.58 -12.33 -0.79
N GLN A 39 -2.16 -13.37 -0.05
CA GLN A 39 -1.81 -14.66 -0.64
C GLN A 39 -3.04 -15.32 -1.29
N ARG A 40 -4.20 -15.29 -0.62
CA ARG A 40 -5.47 -15.79 -1.18
C ARG A 40 -5.79 -15.10 -2.51
N CYS A 41 -5.56 -13.78 -2.61
CA CYS A 41 -5.80 -13.04 -3.86
C CYS A 41 -4.87 -13.47 -5.00
N ILE A 42 -3.60 -13.82 -4.69
CA ILE A 42 -2.66 -14.35 -5.68
C ILE A 42 -3.08 -15.74 -6.16
N ASP A 43 -3.52 -16.59 -5.23
CA ASP A 43 -3.82 -18.00 -5.51
C ASP A 43 -5.24 -18.19 -6.11
N SER A 44 -6.04 -17.13 -6.18
CA SER A 44 -7.40 -17.19 -6.72
C SER A 44 -7.41 -17.45 -8.24
N ASP A 45 -8.48 -18.00 -8.76
CA ASP A 45 -8.69 -18.29 -10.19
C ASP A 45 -9.39 -17.16 -10.95
N ARG A 46 -9.56 -16.00 -10.31
CA ARG A 46 -10.23 -14.80 -10.86
C ARG A 46 -9.38 -13.56 -10.67
N SER A 47 -9.74 -12.47 -11.36
CA SER A 47 -9.16 -11.15 -11.07
C SER A 47 -9.64 -10.65 -9.71
N GLU A 48 -8.73 -10.02 -8.96
CA GLU A 48 -8.98 -9.53 -7.61
C GLU A 48 -8.75 -8.01 -7.53
N LEU A 49 -9.76 -7.32 -6.99
CA LEU A 49 -9.67 -5.90 -6.62
C LEU A 49 -9.48 -5.80 -5.11
N VAL A 50 -8.25 -5.47 -4.72
CA VAL A 50 -7.82 -5.42 -3.33
C VAL A 50 -7.73 -3.96 -2.88
N ILE A 51 -8.39 -3.64 -1.78
CA ILE A 51 -8.35 -2.32 -1.18
C ILE A 51 -7.61 -2.40 0.16
N VAL A 52 -6.49 -1.67 0.27
CA VAL A 52 -5.71 -1.57 1.51
C VAL A 52 -5.86 -0.16 2.08
N TYR A 53 -6.57 -0.02 3.17
CA TYR A 53 -6.89 1.29 3.74
C TYR A 53 -6.66 1.34 5.25
N GLY A 54 -6.63 2.54 5.81
CA GLY A 54 -6.39 2.75 7.22
C GLY A 54 -5.59 4.02 7.47
N ARG A 55 -5.34 4.32 8.73
CA ARG A 55 -4.66 5.54 9.17
C ARG A 55 -3.32 5.75 8.46
N ARG A 56 -2.88 7.00 8.31
CA ARG A 56 -1.50 7.31 7.90
C ARG A 56 -0.49 6.64 8.83
N ARG A 57 0.67 6.26 8.27
CA ARG A 57 1.83 5.75 9.01
C ARG A 57 1.66 4.35 9.62
N VAL A 58 0.55 3.63 9.29
CA VAL A 58 0.35 2.23 9.75
C VAL A 58 1.06 1.18 8.90
N GLY A 59 1.74 1.60 7.80
CA GLY A 59 2.55 0.72 6.98
C GLY A 59 1.82 0.06 5.81
N LYS A 60 0.78 0.71 5.21
CA LYS A 60 0.06 0.17 4.03
C LYS A 60 0.98 -0.13 2.86
N THR A 61 1.71 0.89 2.40
CA THR A 61 2.69 0.76 1.31
C THR A 61 3.76 -0.27 1.64
N TYR A 62 4.28 -0.25 2.89
CA TYR A 62 5.29 -1.20 3.35
C TYR A 62 4.79 -2.65 3.29
N LEU A 63 3.56 -2.91 3.75
CA LEU A 63 2.95 -4.25 3.68
C LEU A 63 2.90 -4.76 2.24
N VAL A 64 2.40 -3.96 1.31
CA VAL A 64 2.27 -4.34 -0.10
C VAL A 64 3.65 -4.49 -0.73
N ASP A 65 4.55 -3.53 -0.54
CA ASP A 65 5.91 -3.55 -1.08
C ASP A 65 6.70 -4.78 -0.64
N GLU A 66 6.73 -5.07 0.65
CA GLU A 66 7.50 -6.20 1.17
C GLU A 66 6.83 -7.54 0.82
N PHE A 67 5.50 -7.62 0.81
CA PHE A 67 4.79 -8.85 0.45
C PHE A 67 5.06 -9.24 -1.02
N PHE A 68 4.99 -8.29 -1.95
CA PHE A 68 5.27 -8.53 -3.37
C PHE A 68 6.76 -8.39 -3.72
N GLY A 69 7.62 -8.04 -2.77
CA GLY A 69 9.04 -7.78 -3.01
C GLY A 69 9.28 -6.67 -4.02
N ARG A 70 8.36 -5.68 -4.08
CA ARG A 70 8.36 -4.56 -5.03
C ARG A 70 8.37 -5.00 -6.50
N LYS A 71 7.83 -6.18 -6.77
CA LYS A 71 7.74 -6.74 -8.14
C LYS A 71 6.32 -6.54 -8.64
N TYR A 72 6.12 -5.44 -9.32
CA TYR A 72 4.85 -5.05 -9.92
C TYR A 72 4.97 -5.08 -11.44
N ASP A 73 3.90 -5.46 -12.13
CA ASP A 73 3.78 -5.24 -13.56
C ASP A 73 3.52 -3.77 -13.86
N PHE A 74 2.77 -3.11 -12.97
CA PHE A 74 2.58 -1.68 -13.01
C PHE A 74 2.45 -1.12 -11.58
N THR A 75 3.07 0.02 -11.32
CA THR A 75 2.88 0.75 -10.06
C THR A 75 2.80 2.25 -10.29
N PHE A 76 1.90 2.90 -9.54
CA PHE A 76 1.70 4.34 -9.58
C PHE A 76 1.37 4.88 -8.19
N VAL A 77 1.84 6.08 -7.88
CA VAL A 77 1.53 6.77 -6.62
C VAL A 77 0.79 8.06 -6.93
N GLY A 78 -0.40 8.21 -6.38
CA GLY A 78 -1.18 9.44 -6.47
C GLY A 78 -0.46 10.62 -5.81
N GLY A 79 -0.48 11.76 -6.47
CA GLY A 79 0.16 12.98 -5.97
C GLY A 79 -0.83 13.86 -5.21
N HIS A 80 -0.50 14.23 -3.97
CA HIS A 80 -1.34 15.09 -3.15
C HIS A 80 -1.52 16.48 -3.77
N ASN A 81 -2.77 16.95 -3.91
CA ASN A 81 -3.13 18.26 -4.45
C ASN A 81 -2.55 18.58 -5.84
N LEU A 82 -2.27 17.58 -6.66
CA LEU A 82 -1.78 17.79 -8.02
C LEU A 82 -2.95 17.93 -9.02
N PRO A 83 -2.85 18.86 -10.00
CA PRO A 83 -3.81 18.95 -11.09
C PRO A 83 -3.81 17.66 -11.93
N GLN A 84 -4.97 17.29 -12.51
CA GLN A 84 -5.14 16.10 -13.36
C GLN A 84 -4.04 15.98 -14.43
N ARG A 85 -3.70 17.06 -15.13
CA ARG A 85 -2.63 17.06 -16.14
C ARG A 85 -1.28 16.60 -15.59
N THR A 86 -0.96 16.95 -14.34
CA THR A 86 0.29 16.54 -13.69
C THR A 86 0.23 15.08 -13.29
N GLN A 87 -0.92 14.63 -12.78
CA GLN A 87 -1.17 13.21 -12.46
C GLN A 87 -1.01 12.35 -13.71
N LEU A 88 -1.67 12.69 -14.81
CA LEU A 88 -1.57 11.98 -16.09
C LEU A 88 -0.13 11.93 -16.63
N ARG A 89 0.62 13.02 -16.51
CA ARG A 89 2.04 13.02 -16.89
C ARG A 89 2.88 12.07 -16.04
N SER A 90 2.57 11.97 -14.74
CA SER A 90 3.25 11.05 -13.82
C SER A 90 2.85 9.60 -14.12
N PHE A 91 1.57 9.35 -14.43
CA PHE A 91 1.07 8.05 -14.85
C PHE A 91 1.71 7.59 -16.18
N ALA A 92 1.82 8.49 -17.17
CA ALA A 92 2.51 8.21 -18.42
C ALA A 92 4.00 7.85 -18.23
N LYS A 93 4.67 8.45 -17.24
CA LYS A 93 6.04 8.06 -16.86
C LYS A 93 6.09 6.67 -16.23
N ALA A 94 5.13 6.32 -15.40
CA ALA A 94 5.04 4.99 -14.81
C ALA A 94 4.78 3.92 -15.90
N LEU A 95 3.88 4.19 -16.87
CA LEU A 95 3.66 3.32 -18.01
C LEU A 95 4.93 3.14 -18.86
N LYS A 96 5.59 4.24 -19.20
CA LYS A 96 6.88 4.20 -19.90
C LYS A 96 7.87 3.26 -19.22
N GLN A 97 7.98 3.37 -17.90
CA GLN A 97 8.91 2.59 -17.08
C GLN A 97 8.54 1.10 -17.08
N ALA A 98 7.24 0.79 -16.92
CA ALA A 98 6.72 -0.57 -16.94
C ALA A 98 6.88 -1.24 -18.31
N MET A 99 6.65 -0.50 -19.39
CA MET A 99 6.75 -0.97 -20.78
C MET A 99 8.20 -1.02 -21.29
N GLY A 100 9.16 -0.40 -20.58
CA GLY A 100 10.54 -0.27 -21.06
C GLY A 100 10.70 0.67 -22.27
N GLU A 101 9.74 1.58 -22.49
CA GLU A 101 9.74 2.53 -23.62
C GLU A 101 10.77 3.66 -23.40
N THR A 102 11.27 4.23 -24.50
CA THR A 102 12.22 5.36 -24.44
C THR A 102 11.55 6.70 -24.21
N SER A 103 10.28 6.86 -24.63
CA SER A 103 9.49 8.09 -24.47
C SER A 103 8.17 7.82 -23.78
N ALA A 104 7.69 8.77 -22.98
CA ALA A 104 6.37 8.67 -22.38
C ALA A 104 5.29 9.07 -23.40
N ARG A 105 4.19 8.31 -23.45
CA ARG A 105 3.01 8.62 -24.27
C ARG A 105 2.33 9.88 -23.75
N LYS A 106 1.67 10.65 -24.61
CA LYS A 106 0.84 11.77 -24.20
C LYS A 106 -0.55 11.23 -23.91
N LEU A 107 -1.00 11.38 -22.67
CA LEU A 107 -2.33 10.98 -22.21
C LEU A 107 -3.24 12.21 -22.16
N SER A 108 -4.45 12.10 -22.72
CA SER A 108 -5.44 13.17 -22.80
C SER A 108 -6.28 13.26 -21.51
N ASP A 109 -6.72 12.12 -21.01
CA ASP A 109 -7.59 11.94 -19.86
C ASP A 109 -7.34 10.58 -19.19
N TRP A 110 -8.14 10.20 -18.20
CA TRP A 110 -7.98 8.95 -17.49
C TRP A 110 -8.49 7.74 -18.28
N PHE A 111 -9.43 7.90 -19.23
CA PHE A 111 -9.85 6.82 -20.11
C PHE A 111 -8.67 6.41 -21.01
N ASP A 112 -8.04 7.36 -21.67
CA ASP A 112 -6.84 7.14 -22.48
C ASP A 112 -5.70 6.49 -21.66
N ALA A 113 -5.55 6.91 -20.39
CA ALA A 113 -4.55 6.34 -19.49
C ALA A 113 -4.80 4.86 -19.17
N PHE A 114 -6.05 4.49 -18.91
CA PHE A 114 -6.42 3.11 -18.64
C PHE A 114 -6.45 2.25 -19.90
N ASP A 115 -6.80 2.78 -21.06
CA ASP A 115 -6.73 2.07 -22.35
C ASP A 115 -5.27 1.66 -22.65
N VAL A 116 -4.29 2.56 -22.44
CA VAL A 116 -2.88 2.24 -22.60
C VAL A 116 -2.40 1.21 -21.57
N LEU A 117 -2.89 1.28 -20.33
CA LEU A 117 -2.58 0.27 -19.30
C LEU A 117 -3.15 -1.10 -19.69
N GLU A 118 -4.38 -1.15 -20.20
CA GLU A 118 -5.02 -2.38 -20.70
C GLU A 118 -4.22 -3.00 -21.85
N GLU A 119 -3.82 -2.20 -22.85
CA GLU A 119 -2.98 -2.63 -23.96
C GLU A 119 -1.67 -3.24 -23.44
N TYR A 120 -1.00 -2.57 -22.52
CA TYR A 120 0.23 -3.07 -21.92
C TYR A 120 0.03 -4.39 -21.19
N LEU A 121 -0.93 -4.47 -20.29
CA LEU A 121 -1.19 -5.68 -19.50
C LEU A 121 -1.65 -6.85 -20.38
N SER A 122 -2.33 -6.58 -21.49
CA SER A 122 -2.72 -7.59 -22.47
C SER A 122 -1.54 -8.13 -23.26
N SER A 123 -0.46 -7.37 -23.39
CA SER A 123 0.78 -7.81 -24.07
C SER A 123 1.64 -8.73 -23.18
N LEU A 124 1.37 -8.80 -21.88
CA LEU A 124 2.13 -9.64 -20.95
C LEU A 124 1.64 -11.09 -20.99
N PRO A 125 2.53 -12.10 -20.71
CA PRO A 125 2.15 -13.50 -20.67
C PRO A 125 0.97 -13.80 -19.73
N GLU A 126 0.07 -14.68 -20.12
CA GLU A 126 -1.14 -15.05 -19.35
C GLU A 126 -0.92 -16.14 -18.30
N ASP A 127 0.28 -16.67 -18.18
CA ASP A 127 0.66 -17.80 -17.34
C ASP A 127 0.81 -17.47 -15.85
N ARG A 128 0.63 -16.18 -15.47
CA ARG A 128 0.75 -15.69 -14.08
C ARG A 128 -0.17 -14.52 -13.80
N LYS A 129 -0.39 -14.28 -12.52
CA LYS A 129 -1.03 -13.03 -12.07
C LYS A 129 -0.18 -11.80 -12.43
N LYS A 130 -0.85 -10.77 -12.91
CA LYS A 130 -0.28 -9.44 -13.13
C LYS A 130 -0.61 -8.57 -11.93
N ILE A 131 0.42 -8.07 -11.27
CA ILE A 131 0.28 -7.29 -10.04
C ILE A 131 0.35 -5.81 -10.36
N ILE A 132 -0.75 -5.11 -10.06
CA ILE A 132 -0.88 -3.67 -10.24
C ILE A 132 -1.01 -3.05 -8.87
N PHE A 133 -0.17 -2.07 -8.55
CA PHE A 133 -0.25 -1.35 -7.28
C PHE A 133 -0.40 0.15 -7.50
N VAL A 134 -1.55 0.70 -7.08
CA VAL A 134 -1.84 2.13 -7.07
C VAL A 134 -1.90 2.62 -5.62
N ASP A 135 -0.85 3.30 -5.21
CA ASP A 135 -0.74 3.86 -3.85
C ASP A 135 -1.33 5.27 -3.78
N GLU A 136 -1.91 5.62 -2.62
CA GLU A 136 -2.61 6.88 -2.35
C GLU A 136 -3.63 7.22 -3.47
N MET A 137 -4.43 6.24 -3.88
CA MET A 137 -5.45 6.38 -4.91
C MET A 137 -6.44 7.54 -4.66
N PRO A 138 -6.85 7.87 -3.41
CA PRO A 138 -7.69 9.03 -3.15
C PRO A 138 -7.14 10.37 -3.65
N TRP A 139 -5.83 10.51 -3.75
CA TRP A 139 -5.21 11.75 -4.22
C TRP A 139 -5.27 11.93 -5.74
N ILE A 140 -5.63 10.87 -6.47
CA ILE A 140 -5.79 10.93 -7.92
C ILE A 140 -7.15 11.52 -8.28
N ASP A 141 -8.19 11.18 -7.49
CA ASP A 141 -9.57 11.61 -7.72
C ASP A 141 -9.77 13.03 -7.18
N SER A 142 -9.52 14.01 -8.02
CA SER A 142 -9.78 15.42 -7.72
C SER A 142 -11.19 15.84 -8.17
N LEU A 143 -11.68 16.97 -7.64
CA LEU A 143 -12.91 17.60 -8.12
C LEU A 143 -12.84 17.82 -9.64
N ARG A 144 -13.83 17.31 -10.38
CA ARG A 144 -13.91 17.30 -11.86
C ARG A 144 -12.93 16.35 -12.53
N SER A 145 -12.33 15.39 -11.81
CA SER A 145 -11.55 14.32 -12.39
C SER A 145 -12.50 13.28 -13.00
N ASP A 146 -12.13 12.75 -14.15
CA ASP A 146 -12.76 11.58 -14.78
C ASP A 146 -12.13 10.25 -14.32
N PHE A 147 -11.31 10.29 -13.25
CA PHE A 147 -10.56 9.13 -12.75
C PHE A 147 -11.48 7.99 -12.30
N THR A 148 -12.45 8.27 -11.43
CA THR A 148 -13.35 7.22 -10.92
C THR A 148 -14.17 6.57 -12.03
N PRO A 149 -14.84 7.31 -12.94
CA PRO A 149 -15.54 6.70 -14.08
C PRO A 149 -14.62 5.92 -15.01
N ALA A 150 -13.42 6.40 -15.28
CA ALA A 150 -12.46 5.71 -16.12
C ALA A 150 -11.96 4.40 -15.47
N PHE A 151 -11.69 4.42 -14.17
CA PHE A 151 -11.34 3.23 -13.41
C PHE A 151 -12.48 2.21 -13.36
N GLU A 152 -13.73 2.66 -13.18
CA GLU A 152 -14.92 1.81 -13.25
C GLU A 152 -15.05 1.12 -14.63
N ASN A 153 -14.82 1.88 -15.70
CA ASN A 153 -14.83 1.35 -17.08
C ASN A 153 -13.74 0.29 -17.27
N PHE A 154 -12.50 0.60 -16.89
CA PHE A 154 -11.37 -0.33 -16.96
C PHE A 154 -11.65 -1.61 -16.17
N TRP A 155 -12.11 -1.48 -14.92
CA TRP A 155 -12.35 -2.64 -14.08
C TRP A 155 -13.50 -3.50 -14.58
N ASN A 156 -14.69 -2.91 -14.81
CA ASN A 156 -15.89 -3.64 -15.20
C ASN A 156 -15.87 -4.10 -16.65
N GLY A 157 -15.29 -3.28 -17.53
CA GLY A 157 -15.21 -3.56 -18.97
C GLY A 157 -14.21 -4.66 -19.29
N TRP A 158 -13.08 -4.65 -18.62
CA TRP A 158 -11.95 -5.50 -18.98
C TRP A 158 -11.38 -6.32 -17.80
N ALA A 159 -10.85 -5.71 -16.74
CA ALA A 159 -10.06 -6.39 -15.72
C ALA A 159 -10.85 -7.49 -14.97
N ALA A 160 -12.10 -7.22 -14.59
CA ALA A 160 -12.94 -8.17 -13.87
C ALA A 160 -13.32 -9.40 -14.70
N ARG A 161 -13.23 -9.33 -16.03
CA ARG A 161 -13.52 -10.46 -16.94
C ARG A 161 -12.32 -11.37 -17.14
N ARG A 162 -11.16 -10.93 -16.72
CA ARG A 162 -9.91 -11.71 -16.75
C ARG A 162 -9.79 -12.56 -15.49
N ARG A 163 -8.77 -13.43 -15.47
CA ARG A 163 -8.46 -14.28 -14.31
C ARG A 163 -7.09 -13.99 -13.70
N ASP A 164 -6.33 -13.11 -14.33
CA ASP A 164 -4.90 -12.91 -14.10
C ASP A 164 -4.54 -11.54 -13.56
N ILE A 165 -5.52 -10.71 -13.16
CA ILE A 165 -5.27 -9.38 -12.62
C ILE A 165 -5.41 -9.40 -11.09
N VAL A 166 -4.41 -8.85 -10.38
CA VAL A 166 -4.50 -8.44 -8.97
C VAL A 166 -4.25 -6.95 -8.92
N PHE A 167 -5.33 -6.17 -8.80
CA PHE A 167 -5.25 -4.72 -8.69
C PHE A 167 -5.35 -4.34 -7.22
N ILE A 168 -4.31 -3.70 -6.70
CA ILE A 168 -4.21 -3.27 -5.31
C ILE A 168 -4.27 -1.74 -5.29
N ALA A 169 -5.30 -1.19 -4.64
CA ALA A 169 -5.40 0.23 -4.37
C ALA A 169 -5.14 0.49 -2.88
N SER A 170 -4.31 1.47 -2.56
CA SER A 170 -4.14 1.88 -1.18
C SER A 170 -4.52 3.35 -0.97
N GLY A 171 -4.87 3.69 0.26
CA GLY A 171 -5.17 5.07 0.63
C GLY A 171 -5.27 5.29 2.13
N SER A 172 -4.86 6.49 2.55
CA SER A 172 -4.96 6.94 3.93
C SER A 172 -6.28 7.69 4.21
N ALA A 173 -6.95 8.20 3.17
CA ALA A 173 -8.26 8.84 3.28
C ALA A 173 -9.37 7.78 3.40
N THR A 174 -9.61 7.34 4.63
CA THR A 174 -10.55 6.25 4.92
C THR A 174 -11.97 6.55 4.41
N SER A 175 -12.45 7.78 4.57
CA SER A 175 -13.77 8.20 4.07
C SER A 175 -13.88 8.06 2.56
N TRP A 176 -12.93 8.58 1.79
CA TRP A 176 -12.93 8.43 0.33
C TRP A 176 -12.93 6.96 -0.11
N MET A 177 -12.08 6.13 0.54
CA MET A 177 -12.00 4.70 0.22
C MET A 177 -13.32 3.97 0.51
N VAL A 178 -13.96 4.33 1.63
CA VAL A 178 -15.27 3.77 2.01
C VAL A 178 -16.35 4.31 1.08
N ASP A 179 -16.49 5.63 0.96
CA ASP A 179 -17.60 6.26 0.24
C ASP A 179 -17.57 6.01 -1.27
N LYS A 180 -16.36 6.02 -1.86
CA LYS A 180 -16.20 5.91 -3.32
C LYS A 180 -15.95 4.50 -3.82
N LEU A 181 -15.34 3.64 -3.04
CA LEU A 181 -15.01 2.29 -3.46
C LEU A 181 -15.85 1.23 -2.75
N ILE A 182 -16.04 1.32 -1.43
CA ILE A 182 -16.65 0.26 -0.63
C ILE A 182 -18.18 0.41 -0.56
N GLU A 183 -18.69 1.58 -0.19
CA GLU A 183 -20.13 1.85 0.00
C GLU A 183 -20.80 2.50 -1.21
N ASN A 184 -20.03 2.82 -2.25
CA ASN A 184 -20.56 3.43 -3.46
C ASN A 184 -21.61 2.51 -4.11
N GLN A 185 -22.80 3.05 -4.36
CA GLN A 185 -23.87 2.38 -5.13
C GLN A 185 -23.62 2.43 -6.66
N GLY A 186 -22.45 2.94 -7.10
CA GLY A 186 -22.04 3.04 -8.50
C GLY A 186 -21.41 1.76 -9.07
N GLY A 187 -20.64 1.91 -10.13
CA GLY A 187 -20.10 0.82 -10.93
C GLY A 187 -19.12 -0.12 -10.22
N LEU A 188 -18.53 0.32 -9.08
CA LEU A 188 -17.64 -0.52 -8.25
C LEU A 188 -18.38 -1.24 -7.11
N HIS A 189 -19.69 -1.04 -6.96
CA HIS A 189 -20.48 -1.73 -5.94
C HIS A 189 -20.34 -3.25 -6.08
N ALA A 190 -20.04 -3.93 -4.97
CA ALA A 190 -19.82 -5.38 -4.92
C ALA A 190 -18.70 -5.92 -5.85
N ARG A 191 -17.82 -5.04 -6.36
CA ARG A 191 -16.67 -5.44 -7.21
C ARG A 191 -15.38 -5.65 -6.43
N ILE A 192 -15.28 -5.06 -5.24
CA ILE A 192 -14.14 -5.27 -4.36
C ILE A 192 -14.17 -6.70 -3.83
N THR A 193 -13.09 -7.42 -4.06
CA THR A 193 -12.99 -8.84 -3.72
C THR A 193 -12.22 -9.09 -2.43
N CYS A 194 -11.40 -8.11 -2.01
CA CYS A 194 -10.64 -8.15 -0.77
C CYS A 194 -10.50 -6.75 -0.15
N GLN A 195 -10.81 -6.65 1.14
CA GLN A 195 -10.68 -5.41 1.90
C GLN A 195 -9.76 -5.63 3.09
N ILE A 196 -8.66 -4.89 3.13
CA ILE A 196 -7.69 -4.94 4.21
C ILE A 196 -7.70 -3.61 4.95
N TYR A 197 -8.41 -3.55 6.09
CA TYR A 197 -8.33 -2.42 6.99
C TYR A 197 -7.11 -2.56 7.89
N LEU A 198 -6.04 -1.87 7.55
CA LEU A 198 -4.76 -1.95 8.27
C LEU A 198 -4.80 -1.08 9.53
N ARG A 199 -4.89 -1.74 10.66
CA ARG A 199 -4.89 -1.11 12.00
C ARG A 199 -3.45 -0.85 12.48
N PRO A 200 -3.25 0.03 13.48
CA PRO A 200 -2.01 0.05 14.24
C PRO A 200 -1.64 -1.34 14.76
N PHE A 201 -0.39 -1.57 15.05
CA PHE A 201 0.05 -2.80 15.70
C PHE A 201 -0.70 -3.00 17.02
N THR A 202 -1.01 -4.22 17.34
CA THR A 202 -1.42 -4.63 18.69
C THR A 202 -0.23 -4.50 19.65
N LEU A 203 -0.48 -4.57 20.96
CA LEU A 203 0.59 -4.59 21.96
C LEU A 203 1.59 -5.74 21.69
N TYR A 204 1.08 -6.90 21.30
CA TYR A 204 1.90 -8.05 20.95
C TYR A 204 2.79 -7.81 19.73
N GLU A 205 2.22 -7.27 18.65
CA GLU A 205 3.00 -6.92 17.45
C GLU A 205 4.01 -5.81 17.72
N THR A 206 3.67 -4.87 18.62
CA THR A 206 4.62 -3.83 19.09
C THR A 206 5.78 -4.44 19.84
N GLU A 207 5.53 -5.42 20.73
CA GLU A 207 6.58 -6.17 21.43
C GLU A 207 7.49 -6.90 20.42
N LEU A 208 6.91 -7.62 19.47
CA LEU A 208 7.66 -8.31 18.43
C LEU A 208 8.52 -7.33 17.60
N TYR A 209 7.93 -6.21 17.19
CA TYR A 209 8.62 -5.20 16.40
C TYR A 209 9.81 -4.58 17.15
N LEU A 210 9.61 -4.15 18.39
CA LEU A 210 10.67 -3.56 19.20
C LEU A 210 11.80 -4.56 19.47
N LYS A 211 11.45 -5.81 19.81
CA LYS A 211 12.44 -6.89 20.00
C LYS A 211 13.24 -7.19 18.74
N SER A 212 12.60 -7.21 17.59
CA SER A 212 13.32 -7.44 16.31
C SER A 212 14.33 -6.34 15.99
N ARG A 213 14.14 -5.15 16.56
CA ARG A 213 15.09 -4.02 16.45
C ARG A 213 16.16 -4.00 17.52
N GLY A 214 16.23 -5.02 18.39
CA GLY A 214 17.20 -5.12 19.45
C GLY A 214 16.82 -4.38 20.74
N CYS A 215 15.56 -3.97 20.87
CA CYS A 215 15.08 -3.33 22.09
C CYS A 215 15.01 -4.36 23.24
N SER A 216 15.69 -4.06 24.36
CA SER A 216 15.76 -4.92 25.54
C SER A 216 14.76 -4.56 26.63
N TRP A 217 13.79 -3.68 26.36
CA TRP A 217 12.79 -3.24 27.32
C TRP A 217 11.92 -4.39 27.83
N ASP A 218 11.55 -4.31 29.11
CA ASP A 218 10.60 -5.22 29.70
C ASP A 218 9.16 -4.97 29.19
N ARG A 219 8.24 -5.84 29.55
CA ARG A 219 6.84 -5.73 29.10
C ARG A 219 6.12 -4.50 29.62
N PHE A 220 6.52 -4.00 30.80
CA PHE A 220 5.93 -2.79 31.33
C PHE A 220 6.36 -1.56 30.53
N GLN A 221 7.65 -1.45 30.19
CA GLN A 221 8.18 -0.40 29.33
C GLN A 221 7.59 -0.47 27.91
N ILE A 222 7.41 -1.69 27.37
CA ILE A 222 6.74 -1.88 26.06
C ILE A 222 5.27 -1.43 26.12
N ALA A 223 4.55 -1.74 27.20
CA ALA A 223 3.17 -1.27 27.40
C ALA A 223 3.10 0.26 27.51
N GLN A 224 4.01 0.89 28.23
CA GLN A 224 4.10 2.35 28.30
C GLN A 224 4.42 2.96 26.92
N CYS A 225 5.34 2.35 26.16
CA CYS A 225 5.65 2.76 24.79
C CYS A 225 4.40 2.67 23.90
N TYR A 226 3.66 1.58 24.00
CA TYR A 226 2.41 1.38 23.28
C TYR A 226 1.36 2.44 23.64
N MET A 227 1.21 2.75 24.92
CA MET A 227 0.29 3.82 25.37
C MET A 227 0.68 5.19 24.81
N PHE A 228 1.97 5.46 24.67
CA PHE A 228 2.47 6.74 24.16
C PHE A 228 2.39 6.85 22.63
N PHE A 229 2.89 5.85 21.91
CA PHE A 229 3.00 5.87 20.43
C PHE A 229 1.85 5.17 19.71
N GLY A 230 0.94 4.50 20.41
CA GLY A 230 -0.29 3.92 19.87
C GLY A 230 -0.09 2.76 18.90
N GLY A 231 1.04 2.05 18.93
CA GLY A 231 1.34 0.94 18.03
C GLY A 231 1.50 1.35 16.57
N ILE A 232 1.80 2.63 16.29
CA ILE A 232 2.01 3.12 14.92
C ILE A 232 3.41 2.74 14.45
N PRO A 233 3.55 1.87 13.42
CA PRO A 233 4.85 1.36 12.98
C PRO A 233 5.87 2.45 12.66
N PHE A 234 5.43 3.55 12.04
CA PHE A 234 6.32 4.67 11.74
C PHE A 234 6.90 5.29 13.01
N TYR A 235 6.10 5.52 14.06
CA TYR A 235 6.61 6.10 15.31
C TYR A 235 7.54 5.13 16.03
N LEU A 236 7.18 3.85 16.03
CA LEU A 236 8.03 2.80 16.60
C LEU A 236 9.37 2.67 15.83
N SER A 237 9.39 2.98 14.54
CA SER A 237 10.61 2.94 13.74
C SER A 237 11.62 4.03 14.11
N LEU A 238 11.17 5.11 14.73
CA LEU A 238 12.03 6.21 15.18
C LEU A 238 12.68 5.95 16.56
N ILE A 239 12.24 4.93 17.28
CA ILE A 239 12.77 4.58 18.59
C ILE A 239 14.22 4.09 18.44
N ASP A 240 15.12 4.66 19.23
CA ASP A 240 16.47 4.15 19.46
C ASP A 240 16.43 3.07 20.54
N PRO A 241 16.69 1.79 20.19
CA PRO A 241 16.61 0.69 21.16
C PRO A 241 17.71 0.73 22.24
N SER A 242 18.74 1.56 22.06
CA SER A 242 19.81 1.76 23.06
C SER A 242 19.43 2.71 24.20
N LEU A 243 18.39 3.53 23.99
CA LEU A 243 17.91 4.52 24.95
C LEU A 243 16.73 3.99 25.76
N SER A 244 16.50 4.55 26.95
CA SER A 244 15.28 4.30 27.70
C SER A 244 14.06 4.90 27.00
N LEU A 245 12.85 4.46 27.36
CA LEU A 245 11.61 5.02 26.84
C LEU A 245 11.52 6.55 27.06
N VAL A 246 11.86 7.01 28.27
CA VAL A 246 11.81 8.44 28.62
C VAL A 246 12.75 9.26 27.75
N GLN A 247 13.97 8.76 27.51
CA GLN A 247 14.95 9.42 26.62
C GLN A 247 14.46 9.46 25.18
N ASN A 248 13.83 8.39 24.68
CA ASN A 248 13.23 8.38 23.36
C ASN A 248 12.08 9.39 23.23
N VAL A 249 11.18 9.44 24.21
CA VAL A 249 10.06 10.39 24.25
C VAL A 249 10.58 11.82 24.26
N ASP A 250 11.57 12.13 25.11
CA ASP A 250 12.19 13.45 25.14
C ASP A 250 12.82 13.82 23.79
N ALA A 251 13.63 12.93 23.25
CA ALA A 251 14.33 13.15 21.96
C ALA A 251 13.37 13.36 20.79
N LEU A 252 12.31 12.55 20.71
CA LEU A 252 11.38 12.55 19.57
C LEU A 252 10.32 13.65 19.65
N CYS A 253 9.82 13.95 20.84
CA CYS A 253 8.63 14.79 21.02
C CYS A 253 8.92 16.18 21.60
N PHE A 254 9.92 16.31 22.47
CA PHE A 254 10.15 17.54 23.22
C PHE A 254 11.37 18.32 22.79
N ASN A 255 12.40 17.68 22.27
CA ASN A 255 13.58 18.35 21.75
C ASN A 255 13.24 19.23 20.54
N LYS A 256 13.97 20.35 20.37
CA LYS A 256 13.76 21.31 19.27
C LYS A 256 13.84 20.68 17.87
N GLY A 257 14.62 19.61 17.69
CA GLY A 257 14.76 18.85 16.47
C GLY A 257 14.00 17.52 16.45
N GLY A 258 13.12 17.27 17.45
CA GLY A 258 12.42 16.01 17.57
C GLY A 258 11.49 15.70 16.39
N ALA A 259 11.64 14.52 15.82
CA ALA A 259 10.93 14.10 14.61
C ALA A 259 9.40 14.09 14.74
N LEU A 260 8.88 13.99 15.96
CA LEU A 260 7.43 13.97 16.24
C LEU A 260 6.91 15.25 16.87
N ARG A 261 7.76 16.26 17.04
CA ARG A 261 7.37 17.51 17.69
C ARG A 261 6.23 18.25 16.97
N GLN A 262 6.25 18.25 15.65
CA GLN A 262 5.24 18.90 14.80
C GLN A 262 4.18 17.91 14.29
N GLU A 263 4.27 16.65 14.71
CA GLU A 263 3.44 15.56 14.19
C GLU A 263 1.95 15.83 14.36
N PHE A 264 1.56 16.45 15.47
CA PHE A 264 0.17 16.83 15.73
C PHE A 264 -0.35 17.78 14.65
N ASP A 265 0.37 18.86 14.38
CA ASP A 265 -0.02 19.87 13.40
C ASP A 265 0.01 19.29 11.95
N GLU A 266 1.00 18.47 11.64
CA GLU A 266 1.13 17.78 10.35
C GLU A 266 -0.01 16.78 10.11
N LEU A 267 -0.40 15.99 11.12
CA LEU A 267 -1.51 15.05 11.00
C LEU A 267 -2.85 15.77 10.81
N TYR A 268 -3.10 16.81 11.58
CA TYR A 268 -4.33 17.60 11.46
C TYR A 268 -4.40 18.31 10.10
N GLY A 269 -3.31 18.92 9.66
CA GLY A 269 -3.22 19.55 8.35
C GLY A 269 -3.44 18.58 7.19
N ALA A 270 -3.06 17.32 7.36
CA ALA A 270 -3.25 16.29 6.34
C ALA A 270 -4.64 15.63 6.34
N LEU A 271 -5.34 15.63 7.49
CA LEU A 271 -6.64 14.96 7.65
C LEU A 271 -7.82 15.90 7.42
N PHE A 272 -7.65 17.21 7.68
CA PHE A 272 -8.77 18.16 7.68
C PHE A 272 -8.49 19.37 6.78
N THR A 273 -9.44 19.71 5.94
CA THR A 273 -9.36 20.89 5.05
C THR A 273 -9.28 22.22 5.82
N HIS A 274 -9.77 22.25 7.07
CA HIS A 274 -9.73 23.40 7.98
C HIS A 274 -9.14 22.97 9.33
N ALA A 275 -7.91 22.46 9.31
CA ALA A 275 -7.21 21.89 10.48
C ALA A 275 -7.21 22.83 11.70
N ASP A 276 -7.06 24.15 11.49
CA ASP A 276 -7.02 25.15 12.56
C ASP A 276 -8.28 25.15 13.44
N ASN A 277 -9.45 24.86 12.88
CA ASN A 277 -10.70 24.82 13.66
C ASN A 277 -10.73 23.59 14.58
N TYR A 278 -10.25 22.45 14.09
CA TYR A 278 -10.17 21.23 14.89
C TYR A 278 -9.08 21.33 15.96
N ILE A 279 -7.94 21.93 15.63
CA ILE A 279 -6.83 22.15 16.57
C ILE A 279 -7.29 23.02 17.76
N LYS A 280 -8.12 24.06 17.52
CA LYS A 280 -8.67 24.91 18.57
C LYS A 280 -9.60 24.18 19.55
N VAL A 281 -10.24 23.11 19.11
CA VAL A 281 -11.15 22.31 19.96
C VAL A 281 -10.35 21.33 20.86
N VAL A 282 -9.16 20.92 20.43
CA VAL A 282 -8.35 19.90 21.11
C VAL A 282 -7.29 20.52 22.04
N ARG A 283 -6.93 21.78 21.83
CA ARG A 283 -6.06 22.58 22.72
C ARG A 283 -6.88 23.30 23.79
#